data_dc66f09c85a97ab0b0bcb5164db826d0
#
_entry.id   dc66f09c85a97ab0b0bcb5164db826d0
#
_cell.length_a   1.000
_cell.length_b   1.000
_cell.length_c   1.000
_cell.angle_alpha   90.00
_cell.angle_beta   90.00
_cell.angle_gamma   90.00
#
_symmetry.space_group_name_H-M   'P 1'
#
loop_
_entity.id
_entity.type
_entity.pdbx_description
1 polymer ?
#
loop_
_entity_poly.entity_id
_entity_poly.type
_entity_poly.pdbx_seq_one_letter_code
_entity_poly.pdbx_strand_id
1 'polypeptide(L)'
;MRKTKKEFQFIYPVKHKVVRDLKIVTEHIGDLVVEGVGYFNPSASPIDVFDRYSVDIDFVKWNGTDIKAVLDVMGNMEEIEEAAVRYFAQVLENNLRSAA
;
A
#
# COMPACT_ATOMS: atom_id res chain seq x y z
N MET A 1 8.12 -13.71 20.68
CA MET A 1 8.59 -12.49 19.98
C MET A 1 7.47 -11.47 19.89
N ARG A 2 7.82 -10.22 19.98
CA ARG A 2 6.82 -9.14 19.95
C ARG A 2 6.44 -8.77 18.52
N LYS A 3 5.16 -8.49 18.29
CA LYS A 3 4.71 -7.90 17.04
C LYS A 3 5.30 -6.49 16.90
N THR A 4 5.83 -6.18 15.75
CA THR A 4 6.32 -4.84 15.45
C THR A 4 5.18 -4.02 14.87
N LYS A 5 4.99 -2.82 15.40
CA LYS A 5 4.00 -1.86 14.92
C LYS A 5 4.73 -0.59 14.48
N LYS A 6 4.47 -0.13 13.27
CA LYS A 6 5.14 1.06 12.74
C LYS A 6 4.23 1.83 11.80
N GLU A 7 4.22 3.15 11.95
CA GLU A 7 3.53 4.04 11.02
C GLU A 7 4.22 4.03 9.66
N PHE A 8 3.43 4.17 8.59
CA PHE A 8 3.97 4.27 7.23
C PHE A 8 3.19 5.30 6.42
N GLN A 9 3.83 5.78 5.39
CA GLN A 9 3.25 6.65 4.36
C GLN A 9 3.89 6.30 3.03
N PHE A 10 3.08 6.16 1.98
CA PHE A 10 3.62 5.94 0.64
C PHE A 10 2.71 6.55 -0.41
N ILE A 11 3.25 6.68 -1.62
CA ILE A 11 2.52 7.22 -2.76
C ILE A 11 2.06 6.06 -3.63
N TYR A 12 0.76 6.01 -3.89
CA TYR A 12 0.15 5.03 -4.77
C TYR A 12 -0.24 5.73 -6.08
N PRO A 13 0.46 5.44 -7.18
CA PRO A 13 0.15 6.08 -8.46
C PRO A 13 -1.14 5.53 -9.05
N VAL A 14 -2.02 6.43 -9.47
CA VAL A 14 -3.27 6.07 -10.12
C VAL A 14 -3.08 6.16 -11.62
N LYS A 15 -3.32 5.05 -12.31
CA LYS A 15 -3.15 4.94 -13.75
C LYS A 15 -4.43 4.38 -14.36
N HIS A 16 -4.74 4.80 -15.59
CA HIS A 16 -5.82 4.19 -16.33
C HIS A 16 -5.39 3.90 -17.77
N LYS A 17 -6.10 2.97 -18.39
CA LYS A 17 -5.85 2.58 -19.77
C LYS A 17 -6.78 3.36 -20.69
N VAL A 18 -6.19 3.98 -21.70
CA VAL A 18 -6.94 4.72 -22.72
C VAL A 18 -6.55 4.18 -24.11
N VAL A 19 -7.45 4.32 -25.06
CA VAL A 19 -7.18 3.96 -26.45
C VAL A 19 -6.78 5.20 -27.21
N ARG A 20 -5.55 5.19 -27.76
CA ARG A 20 -5.04 6.29 -28.62
C ARG A 20 -4.40 5.65 -29.85
N ASP A 21 -4.77 6.16 -31.03
CA ASP A 21 -4.24 5.66 -32.32
C ASP A 21 -4.32 4.14 -32.45
N LEU A 22 -5.47 3.54 -32.03
CA LEU A 22 -5.75 2.11 -32.06
C LEU A 22 -4.82 1.29 -31.15
N LYS A 23 -4.15 1.94 -30.20
CA LYS A 23 -3.29 1.29 -29.20
C LYS A 23 -3.80 1.56 -27.81
N ILE A 24 -3.62 0.58 -26.91
CA ILE A 24 -3.92 0.75 -25.50
C ILE A 24 -2.69 1.36 -24.82
N VAL A 25 -2.88 2.54 -24.23
CA VAL A 25 -1.82 3.26 -23.52
C VAL A 25 -2.23 3.42 -22.07
N THR A 26 -1.28 3.24 -21.15
CA THR A 26 -1.49 3.50 -19.74
C THR A 26 -1.06 4.92 -19.42
N GLU A 27 -1.98 5.72 -18.87
CA GLU A 27 -1.71 7.10 -18.48
C GLU A 27 -1.76 7.25 -16.96
N HIS A 28 -0.80 7.98 -16.41
CA HIS A 28 -0.77 8.38 -15.01
C HIS A 28 -1.69 9.59 -14.83
N ILE A 29 -2.70 9.47 -13.97
CA ILE A 29 -3.68 10.53 -13.75
C ILE A 29 -3.49 11.25 -12.41
N GLY A 30 -2.72 10.71 -11.50
CA GLY A 30 -2.42 11.35 -10.24
C GLY A 30 -1.87 10.37 -9.22
N ASP A 31 -1.61 10.86 -8.02
CA ASP A 31 -1.07 10.08 -6.93
C ASP A 31 -1.96 10.17 -5.69
N LEU A 32 -2.16 9.03 -5.05
CA LEU A 32 -2.79 8.96 -3.74
C LEU A 32 -1.69 8.90 -2.67
N VAL A 33 -1.86 9.65 -1.61
CA VAL A 33 -0.99 9.55 -0.43
C VAL A 33 -1.68 8.63 0.56
N VAL A 34 -1.09 7.48 0.82
CA VAL A 34 -1.65 6.44 1.70
C VAL A 34 -0.89 6.47 3.01
N GLU A 35 -1.61 6.66 4.11
CA GLU A 35 -1.05 6.71 5.45
C GLU A 35 -1.73 5.68 6.34
N GLY A 36 -0.96 5.03 7.19
CA GLY A 36 -1.50 4.05 8.12
C GLY A 36 -0.45 3.45 9.03
N VAL A 37 -0.80 2.33 9.62
CA VAL A 37 0.05 1.58 10.55
C VAL A 37 0.23 0.17 10.02
N GLY A 38 1.48 -0.27 9.96
CA GLY A 38 1.83 -1.64 9.59
C GLY A 38 2.19 -2.47 10.80
N TYR A 39 1.93 -3.77 10.69
CA TYR A 39 2.21 -4.76 11.72
C TYR A 39 3.03 -5.90 11.13
N PHE A 40 4.07 -6.30 11.85
CA PHE A 40 4.87 -7.47 11.50
C PHE A 40 4.68 -8.54 12.55
N ASN A 41 4.31 -9.74 12.11
CA ASN A 41 4.15 -10.90 12.98
C ASN A 41 5.24 -11.93 12.67
N PRO A 42 6.32 -12.00 13.49
CA PRO A 42 7.43 -12.91 13.24
C PRO A 42 7.07 -14.39 13.42
N SER A 43 5.95 -14.68 14.09
CA SER A 43 5.50 -16.06 14.34
C SER A 43 4.72 -16.65 13.18
N ALA A 44 4.34 -15.85 12.18
CA ALA A 44 3.59 -16.32 11.03
C ALA A 44 4.51 -17.03 10.03
N SER A 45 3.91 -17.81 9.12
CA SER A 45 4.63 -18.52 8.08
C SER A 45 5.46 -17.57 7.21
N PRO A 46 6.73 -17.90 6.89
CA PRO A 46 7.54 -17.06 6.01
C PRO A 46 7.17 -17.18 4.52
N ILE A 47 6.25 -18.08 4.17
CA ILE A 47 5.91 -18.37 2.77
C ILE A 47 5.09 -17.25 2.12
N ASP A 48 4.16 -16.65 2.89
CA ASP A 48 3.27 -15.63 2.36
C ASP A 48 3.48 -14.30 3.09
N VAL A 49 3.76 -13.25 2.32
CA VAL A 49 3.96 -11.90 2.85
C VAL A 49 2.72 -11.39 3.58
N PHE A 50 1.53 -11.76 3.12
CA PHE A 50 0.26 -11.32 3.74
C PHE A 50 -0.03 -12.01 5.06
N ASP A 51 0.64 -13.12 5.37
CA ASP A 51 0.55 -13.77 6.69
C ASP A 51 1.44 -13.10 7.73
N ARG A 52 2.59 -12.56 7.30
CA ARG A 52 3.57 -11.93 8.19
C ARG A 52 3.35 -10.45 8.40
N TYR A 53 2.78 -9.77 7.41
CA TYR A 53 2.60 -8.33 7.40
C TYR A 53 1.14 -7.99 7.22
N SER A 54 0.66 -7.05 8.00
CA SER A 54 -0.69 -6.52 7.85
C SER A 54 -0.66 -5.01 8.02
N VAL A 55 -1.68 -4.33 7.54
CA VAL A 55 -1.76 -2.87 7.63
C VAL A 55 -3.16 -2.43 8.01
N ASP A 56 -3.22 -1.32 8.74
CA ASP A 56 -4.45 -0.56 8.96
C ASP A 56 -4.25 0.80 8.27
N ILE A 57 -5.03 1.06 7.24
CA ILE A 57 -4.96 2.32 6.51
C ILE A 57 -5.84 3.34 7.20
N ASP A 58 -5.25 4.46 7.63
CA ASP A 58 -5.97 5.56 8.27
C ASP A 58 -6.51 6.56 7.26
N PHE A 59 -5.70 6.91 6.27
CA PHE A 59 -6.05 7.93 5.27
C PHE A 59 -5.58 7.52 3.88
N VAL A 60 -6.41 7.83 2.88
CA VAL A 60 -6.03 7.80 1.47
C VAL A 60 -6.39 9.17 0.91
N LYS A 61 -5.38 9.99 0.65
CA LYS A 61 -5.58 11.39 0.27
C LYS A 61 -5.35 11.63 -1.22
N TRP A 62 -6.30 12.32 -1.83
CA TRP A 62 -6.22 12.82 -3.20
C TRP A 62 -6.24 14.34 -3.13
N ASN A 63 -5.14 14.99 -3.56
CA ASN A 63 -4.99 16.44 -3.49
C ASN A 63 -5.30 17.01 -2.09
N GLY A 64 -4.86 16.31 -1.05
CA GLY A 64 -5.05 16.73 0.33
C GLY A 64 -6.40 16.36 0.96
N THR A 65 -7.30 15.75 0.19
CA THR A 65 -8.62 15.33 0.68
C THR A 65 -8.63 13.81 0.91
N ASP A 66 -9.07 13.38 2.08
CA ASP A 66 -9.22 11.97 2.38
C ASP A 66 -10.43 11.38 1.64
N ILE A 67 -10.16 10.40 0.77
CA ILE A 67 -11.19 9.73 -0.04
C ILE A 67 -11.33 8.23 0.31
N LYS A 68 -10.79 7.81 1.46
CA LYS A 68 -10.80 6.41 1.86
C LYS A 68 -12.22 5.83 1.86
N ALA A 69 -13.20 6.55 2.42
CA ALA A 69 -14.58 6.09 2.48
C ALA A 69 -15.18 5.88 1.09
N VAL A 70 -14.87 6.77 0.14
CA VAL A 70 -15.33 6.65 -1.25
C VAL A 70 -14.73 5.42 -1.91
N LEU A 71 -13.43 5.18 -1.74
CA LEU A 71 -12.74 4.02 -2.31
C LEU A 71 -13.26 2.72 -1.71
N ASP A 72 -13.60 2.72 -0.42
CA ASP A 72 -14.15 1.57 0.27
C ASP A 72 -15.52 1.19 -0.30
N VAL A 73 -16.40 2.17 -0.50
CA VAL A 73 -17.71 1.97 -1.12
C VAL A 73 -17.59 1.45 -2.55
N MET A 74 -16.60 1.93 -3.30
CA MET A 74 -16.34 1.51 -4.69
C MET A 74 -15.65 0.16 -4.80
N GLY A 75 -15.19 -0.43 -3.69
CA GLY A 75 -14.47 -1.70 -3.69
C GLY A 75 -13.03 -1.62 -4.16
N ASN A 76 -12.42 -0.42 -4.16
CA ASN A 76 -11.05 -0.21 -4.64
C ASN A 76 -9.99 -0.28 -3.54
N MET A 77 -10.40 -0.43 -2.29
CA MET A 77 -9.45 -0.44 -1.16
C MET A 77 -8.56 -1.68 -1.12
N GLU A 78 -9.02 -2.81 -1.62
CA GLU A 78 -8.28 -4.06 -1.56
C GLU A 78 -6.92 -3.96 -2.26
N GLU A 79 -6.89 -3.38 -3.45
CA GLU A 79 -5.63 -3.18 -4.20
C GLU A 79 -4.67 -2.26 -3.47
N ILE A 80 -5.20 -1.21 -2.83
CA ILE A 80 -4.40 -0.27 -2.05
C ILE A 80 -3.84 -0.94 -0.80
N GLU A 81 -4.65 -1.75 -0.12
CA GLU A 81 -4.21 -2.51 1.04
C GLU A 81 -3.10 -3.51 0.69
N GLU A 82 -3.22 -4.21 -0.44
CA GLU A 82 -2.16 -5.11 -0.92
C GLU A 82 -0.87 -4.36 -1.22
N ALA A 83 -0.98 -3.21 -1.88
CA ALA A 83 0.18 -2.37 -2.17
C ALA A 83 0.83 -1.86 -0.88
N ALA A 84 0.03 -1.51 0.11
CA ALA A 84 0.52 -1.06 1.42
C ALA A 84 1.27 -2.15 2.16
N VAL A 85 0.76 -3.39 2.14
CA VAL A 85 1.43 -4.53 2.77
C VAL A 85 2.79 -4.76 2.12
N ARG A 86 2.86 -4.75 0.80
CA ARG A 86 4.13 -4.94 0.07
C ARG A 86 5.12 -3.83 0.35
N TYR A 87 4.64 -2.59 0.38
CA TYR A 87 5.48 -1.44 0.71
C TYR A 87 6.05 -1.56 2.12
N PHE A 88 5.19 -1.86 3.09
CA PHE A 88 5.60 -1.99 4.49
C PHE A 88 6.63 -3.12 4.67
N ALA A 89 6.38 -4.27 4.06
CA ALA A 89 7.30 -5.40 4.10
C ALA A 89 8.66 -5.04 3.53
N GLN A 90 8.68 -4.37 2.38
CA GLN A 90 9.91 -3.95 1.72
C GLN A 90 10.72 -2.97 2.58
N VAL A 91 10.05 -1.97 3.16
CA VAL A 91 10.70 -0.98 4.00
C VAL A 91 11.30 -1.63 5.25
N LEU A 92 10.55 -2.53 5.88
CA LEU A 92 11.01 -3.20 7.08
C LEU A 92 12.21 -4.11 6.80
N GLU A 93 12.15 -4.87 5.71
CA GLU A 93 13.26 -5.73 5.27
C GLU A 93 14.51 -4.92 4.93
N ASN A 94 14.35 -3.79 4.24
CA ASN A 94 15.46 -2.90 3.90
C ASN A 94 16.12 -2.32 5.15
N ASN A 95 15.33 -1.95 6.16
CA ASN A 95 15.85 -1.45 7.43
C ASN A 95 16.65 -2.52 8.16
N LEU A 96 16.20 -3.77 8.14
CA LEU A 96 16.92 -4.88 8.75
C LEU A 96 18.26 -5.14 8.05
N ARG A 97 18.28 -5.06 6.72
CA ARG A 97 19.52 -5.21 5.93
C ARG A 97 20.51 -4.08 6.21
N SER A 98 20.01 -2.85 6.36
CA SER A 98 20.85 -1.68 6.64
C SER A 98 21.44 -1.73 8.05
N ALA A 99 20.79 -2.41 8.99
CA ALA A 99 21.27 -2.56 10.37
C ALA A 99 22.31 -3.69 10.53
N ALA A 100 22.46 -4.53 9.53
CA ALA A 100 23.34 -5.69 9.57
C ALA A 100 24.83 -5.34 9.35
#